data_cc086da559975e5154df0fc58d836af8
#
_entry.id   cc086da559975e5154df0fc58d836af8
#
_cell.length_a   1.000
_cell.length_b   1.000
_cell.length_c   1.000
_cell.angle_alpha   90.00
_cell.angle_beta   90.00
_cell.angle_gamma   90.00
#
_symmetry.space_group_name_H-M   'P 1'
#
loop_
_entity.id
_entity.type
_entity.pdbx_description
1 polymer ?
#
loop_
_entity_poly.entity_id
_entity_poly.type
_entity_poly.pdbx_seq_one_letter_code
_entity_poly.pdbx_strand_id
1 'polypeptide(L)'
;EDIITIVLFFIISMIFIAIFYQKLLLISFNEDLAISNGINVKLINLLFTTLIGALVAISIKIIGALLIGALMIIPVVSAICLKRSFVETWILSSIFGILSVISGLFLSFYISIPSGATIVIVLLFIFLFTLIISKKNKIKYFILFIKDGPFSLF
;
A
#
# COMPACT_ATOMS: atom_id res chain seq x y z
N GLU A 1 -26.42 8.71 6.73
CA GLU A 1 -25.83 8.07 7.93
C GLU A 1 -24.54 7.32 7.60
N ASP A 2 -24.51 6.55 6.51
CA ASP A 2 -23.34 5.73 6.14
C ASP A 2 -22.07 6.55 5.88
N ILE A 3 -22.20 7.73 5.26
CA ILE A 3 -21.03 8.63 4.96
C ILE A 3 -20.42 9.17 6.25
N ILE A 4 -21.25 9.57 7.21
CA ILE A 4 -20.78 10.10 8.50
C ILE A 4 -20.03 9.00 9.27
N THR A 5 -20.55 7.79 9.24
CA THR A 5 -19.90 6.63 9.88
C THR A 5 -18.52 6.36 9.30
N ILE A 6 -18.37 6.40 7.96
CA ILE A 6 -17.08 6.22 7.30
C ILE A 6 -16.07 7.30 7.71
N VAL A 7 -16.49 8.56 7.67
CA VAL A 7 -15.62 9.70 8.03
C VAL A 7 -15.18 9.59 9.49
N LEU A 8 -16.08 9.23 10.38
CA LEU A 8 -15.77 9.05 11.80
C LEU A 8 -14.76 7.92 12.03
N PHE A 9 -14.97 6.75 11.40
CA PHE A 9 -14.02 5.64 11.48
C PHE A 9 -12.67 5.99 10.83
N PHE A 10 -12.66 6.75 9.74
CA PHE A 10 -11.44 7.22 9.10
C PHE A 10 -10.64 8.13 10.04
N ILE A 11 -11.29 9.08 10.70
CA ILE A 11 -10.64 9.99 11.67
C ILE A 11 -10.09 9.19 12.85
N ILE A 12 -10.87 8.26 13.41
CA ILE A 12 -10.42 7.39 14.50
C ILE A 12 -9.19 6.59 14.10
N SER A 13 -9.17 6.01 12.90
CA SER A 13 -8.03 5.23 12.41
C SER A 13 -6.79 6.09 12.19
N MET A 14 -6.95 7.31 11.67
CA MET A 14 -5.85 8.27 11.52
C MET A 14 -5.24 8.64 12.87
N ILE A 15 -6.06 8.95 13.86
CA ILE A 15 -5.63 9.27 15.23
C ILE A 15 -4.91 8.06 15.84
N PHE A 16 -5.48 6.86 15.71
CA PHE A 16 -4.87 5.65 16.24
C PHE A 16 -3.48 5.39 15.64
N ILE A 17 -3.37 5.46 14.31
CA ILE A 17 -2.09 5.27 13.61
C ILE A 17 -1.09 6.35 14.04
N ALA A 18 -1.48 7.62 14.15
CA ALA A 18 -0.59 8.70 14.55
C ALA A 18 -0.04 8.51 15.98
N ILE A 19 -0.88 8.08 16.93
CA ILE A 19 -0.46 7.84 18.31
C ILE A 19 0.44 6.61 18.43
N PHE A 20 0.11 5.53 17.72
CA PHE A 20 0.82 4.24 17.83
C PHE A 20 1.87 4.04 16.75
N TYR A 21 2.15 5.03 15.90
CA TYR A 21 3.04 4.92 14.73
C TYR A 21 4.39 4.29 15.06
N GLN A 22 5.10 4.79 16.08
CA GLN A 22 6.42 4.29 16.46
C GLN A 22 6.36 2.85 16.99
N LYS A 23 5.32 2.51 17.76
CA LYS A 23 5.12 1.17 18.30
C LYS A 23 4.77 0.18 17.20
N LEU A 24 3.89 0.56 16.28
CA LEU A 24 3.52 -0.26 15.12
C LEU A 24 4.72 -0.50 14.19
N LEU A 25 5.54 0.52 13.95
CA LEU A 25 6.78 0.36 13.19
C LEU A 25 7.73 -0.63 13.87
N LEU A 26 7.99 -0.47 15.16
CA LEU A 26 8.89 -1.36 15.90
C LEU A 26 8.39 -2.80 15.89
N ILE A 27 7.09 -3.03 16.08
CA ILE A 27 6.47 -4.35 16.00
C ILE A 27 6.63 -4.95 14.59
N SER A 28 6.44 -4.15 13.54
CA SER A 28 6.53 -4.60 12.15
C SER A 28 7.96 -4.99 11.73
N PHE A 29 8.99 -4.35 12.29
CA PHE A 29 10.38 -4.65 11.97
C PHE A 29 10.96 -5.77 12.85
N ASN A 30 10.66 -5.76 14.15
CA ASN A 30 11.16 -6.77 15.08
C ASN A 30 10.26 -6.87 16.31
N GLU A 31 9.48 -7.93 16.38
CA GLU A 31 8.55 -8.21 17.46
C GLU A 31 9.26 -8.46 18.79
N ASP A 32 10.41 -9.16 18.78
CA ASP A 32 11.17 -9.47 19.99
C ASP A 32 11.75 -8.20 20.62
N LEU A 33 12.23 -7.26 19.80
CA LEU A 33 12.67 -5.95 20.28
C LEU A 33 11.52 -5.11 20.85
N ALA A 34 10.33 -5.22 20.29
CA ALA A 34 9.15 -4.54 20.81
C ALA A 34 8.76 -5.08 22.20
N ILE A 35 8.80 -6.39 22.37
CA ILE A 35 8.53 -7.04 23.67
C ILE A 35 9.56 -6.65 24.71
N SER A 36 10.85 -6.65 24.36
CA SER A 36 11.94 -6.26 25.28
C SER A 36 11.88 -4.80 25.70
N ASN A 37 11.28 -3.93 24.88
CA ASN A 37 10.99 -2.53 25.23
C ASN A 37 9.70 -2.34 26.05
N GLY A 38 9.09 -3.43 26.55
CA GLY A 38 7.89 -3.39 27.39
C GLY A 38 6.60 -3.09 26.61
N ILE A 39 6.59 -3.23 25.29
CA ILE A 39 5.39 -3.00 24.47
C ILE A 39 4.52 -4.25 24.52
N ASN A 40 3.25 -4.07 24.88
CA ASN A 40 2.28 -5.16 24.82
C ASN A 40 1.83 -5.39 23.37
N VAL A 41 2.63 -6.19 22.63
CA VAL A 41 2.43 -6.48 21.21
C VAL A 41 1.06 -7.10 20.94
N LYS A 42 0.62 -8.05 21.78
CA LYS A 42 -0.67 -8.73 21.63
C LYS A 42 -1.84 -7.73 21.65
N LEU A 43 -1.82 -6.79 22.59
CA LEU A 43 -2.89 -5.81 22.73
C LEU A 43 -2.91 -4.82 21.54
N ILE A 44 -1.73 -4.34 21.13
CA ILE A 44 -1.63 -3.41 19.99
C ILE A 44 -2.06 -4.08 18.69
N ASN A 45 -1.62 -5.32 18.44
CA ASN A 45 -2.02 -6.08 17.26
C ASN A 45 -3.53 -6.36 17.25
N LEU A 46 -4.11 -6.71 18.40
CA LEU A 46 -5.55 -6.95 18.53
C LEU A 46 -6.34 -5.68 18.19
N LEU A 47 -5.96 -4.54 18.78
CA LEU A 47 -6.62 -3.26 18.52
C LEU A 47 -6.49 -2.86 17.04
N PHE A 48 -5.29 -2.99 16.47
CA PHE A 48 -5.01 -2.64 15.08
C PHE A 48 -5.80 -3.52 14.11
N THR A 49 -5.79 -4.85 14.33
CA THR A 49 -6.53 -5.79 13.48
C THR A 49 -8.05 -5.58 13.56
N THR A 50 -8.58 -5.31 14.76
CA THR A 50 -10.00 -5.01 14.95
C THR A 50 -10.40 -3.73 14.22
N LEU A 51 -9.56 -2.69 14.31
CA LEU A 51 -9.81 -1.41 13.65
C LEU A 51 -9.78 -1.56 12.13
N ILE A 52 -8.79 -2.26 11.57
CA ILE A 52 -8.73 -2.55 10.13
C ILE A 52 -9.93 -3.38 9.70
N GLY A 53 -10.27 -4.44 10.45
CA GLY A 53 -11.42 -5.30 10.14
C GLY A 53 -12.73 -4.52 10.09
N ALA A 54 -12.96 -3.61 11.03
CA ALA A 54 -14.13 -2.74 11.04
C ALA A 54 -14.18 -1.80 9.84
N LEU A 55 -13.04 -1.16 9.50
CA LEU A 55 -12.93 -0.30 8.31
C LEU A 55 -13.23 -1.07 7.03
N VAL A 56 -12.64 -2.25 6.86
CA VAL A 56 -12.85 -3.11 5.68
C VAL A 56 -14.30 -3.54 5.59
N ALA A 57 -14.92 -3.97 6.70
CA ALA A 57 -16.31 -4.42 6.72
C ALA A 57 -17.30 -3.32 6.29
N ILE A 58 -17.12 -2.09 6.79
CA ILE A 58 -17.93 -0.93 6.41
C ILE A 58 -17.70 -0.59 4.92
N SER A 59 -16.45 -0.62 4.48
CA SER A 59 -16.09 -0.25 3.12
C SER A 59 -16.59 -1.27 2.09
N ILE A 60 -16.60 -2.57 2.40
CA ILE A 60 -17.13 -3.63 1.52
C ILE A 60 -18.60 -3.37 1.20
N LYS A 61 -19.39 -2.94 2.18
CA LYS A 61 -20.81 -2.66 2.00
C LYS A 61 -21.09 -1.57 0.97
N ILE A 62 -20.18 -0.60 0.85
CA ILE A 62 -20.36 0.61 0.02
C ILE A 62 -19.69 0.49 -1.34
N ILE A 63 -18.46 0.00 -1.36
CA ILE A 63 -17.58 0.02 -2.54
C ILE A 63 -17.47 -1.38 -3.19
N GLY A 64 -17.67 -2.43 -2.40
CA GLY A 64 -17.56 -3.83 -2.83
C GLY A 64 -16.21 -4.46 -2.49
N ALA A 65 -16.24 -5.76 -2.23
CA ALA A 65 -15.09 -6.52 -1.74
C ALA A 65 -13.91 -6.55 -2.72
N LEU A 66 -14.19 -6.66 -4.01
CA LEU A 66 -13.15 -6.77 -5.06
C LEU A 66 -12.31 -5.49 -5.14
N LEU A 67 -12.96 -4.33 -5.10
CA LEU A 67 -12.26 -3.05 -5.19
C LEU A 67 -11.42 -2.77 -3.94
N ILE A 68 -11.93 -3.08 -2.76
CA ILE A 68 -11.18 -2.89 -1.51
C ILE A 68 -9.97 -3.80 -1.45
N GLY A 69 -10.12 -5.09 -1.79
CA GLY A 69 -8.99 -6.01 -1.84
C GLY A 69 -7.90 -5.54 -2.81
N ALA A 70 -8.29 -5.06 -3.98
CA ALA A 70 -7.36 -4.52 -4.96
C ALA A 70 -6.64 -3.25 -4.46
N LEU A 71 -7.39 -2.29 -3.87
CA LEU A 71 -6.84 -1.03 -3.36
C LEU A 71 -5.91 -1.22 -2.16
N MET A 72 -6.11 -2.24 -1.33
CA MET A 72 -5.23 -2.52 -0.21
C MET A 72 -3.89 -3.12 -0.64
N ILE A 73 -3.88 -3.97 -1.67
CA ILE A 73 -2.70 -4.77 -2.02
C ILE A 73 -1.92 -4.16 -3.17
N ILE A 74 -2.59 -3.86 -4.29
CA ILE A 74 -1.90 -3.55 -5.55
C ILE A 74 -1.05 -2.28 -5.49
N PRO A 75 -1.49 -1.13 -4.93
CA PRO A 75 -0.66 0.06 -4.84
C PRO A 75 0.59 -0.15 -3.99
N VAL A 76 0.45 -0.88 -2.87
CA VAL A 76 1.56 -1.16 -1.96
C VAL A 76 2.59 -2.06 -2.63
N VAL A 77 2.16 -3.15 -3.26
CA VAL A 77 3.06 -4.06 -3.99
C VAL A 77 3.74 -3.34 -5.14
N SER A 78 3.03 -2.48 -5.87
CA SER A 78 3.58 -1.64 -6.95
C SER A 78 4.71 -0.74 -6.44
N ALA A 79 4.52 -0.10 -5.28
CA ALA A 79 5.52 0.76 -4.66
C ALA A 79 6.75 -0.03 -4.16
N ILE A 80 6.53 -1.20 -3.53
CA ILE A 80 7.62 -2.09 -3.06
C ILE A 80 8.50 -2.57 -4.23
N CYS A 81 7.90 -2.82 -5.41
CA CYS A 81 8.65 -3.23 -6.61
C CYS A 81 9.71 -2.20 -7.02
N LEU A 82 9.54 -0.92 -6.69
CA LEU A 82 10.50 0.15 -6.98
C LEU A 82 11.72 0.16 -6.05
N LYS A 83 11.73 -0.68 -4.99
CA LYS A 83 12.84 -0.85 -4.04
C LYS A 83 13.34 0.47 -3.43
N ARG A 84 12.42 1.29 -2.99
CA ARG A 84 12.69 2.55 -2.30
C ARG A 84 12.73 2.38 -0.78
N SER A 85 13.08 3.46 -0.07
CA SER A 85 13.01 3.50 1.39
C SER A 85 11.56 3.29 1.89
N PHE A 86 11.40 2.95 3.15
CA PHE A 86 10.07 2.71 3.75
C PHE A 86 9.13 3.91 3.57
N VAL A 87 9.61 5.12 3.87
CA VAL A 87 8.83 6.36 3.76
C VAL A 87 8.46 6.66 2.30
N GLU A 88 9.41 6.50 1.38
CA GLU A 88 9.15 6.68 -0.06
C GLU A 88 8.13 5.67 -0.57
N THR A 89 8.21 4.40 -0.14
CA THR A 89 7.25 3.37 -0.51
C THR A 89 5.85 3.72 -0.02
N TRP A 90 5.72 4.24 1.19
CA TRP A 90 4.44 4.67 1.76
C TRP A 90 3.82 5.83 0.96
N ILE A 91 4.63 6.84 0.63
CA ILE A 91 4.18 7.98 -0.18
C ILE A 91 3.79 7.52 -1.60
N LEU A 92 4.61 6.69 -2.25
CA LEU A 92 4.35 6.19 -3.59
C LEU A 92 3.09 5.33 -3.67
N SER A 93 2.86 4.45 -2.68
CA SER A 93 1.65 3.63 -2.64
C SER A 93 0.39 4.48 -2.50
N SER A 94 0.45 5.55 -1.69
CA SER A 94 -0.65 6.49 -1.55
C SER A 94 -0.93 7.24 -2.86
N ILE A 95 0.12 7.69 -3.56
CA ILE A 95 -0.01 8.37 -4.86
C ILE A 95 -0.62 7.41 -5.90
N PHE A 96 -0.15 6.16 -5.98
CA PHE A 96 -0.69 5.17 -6.90
C PHE A 96 -2.16 4.86 -6.62
N GLY A 97 -2.54 4.75 -5.35
CA GLY A 97 -3.93 4.58 -4.94
C GLY A 97 -4.82 5.74 -5.39
N ILE A 98 -4.43 6.97 -5.10
CA ILE A 98 -5.18 8.17 -5.47
C ILE A 98 -5.30 8.30 -7.00
N LEU A 99 -4.19 8.16 -7.73
CA LEU A 99 -4.19 8.25 -9.19
C LEU A 99 -5.08 7.20 -9.83
N SER A 100 -5.08 5.95 -9.31
CA SER A 100 -5.90 4.88 -9.85
C SER A 100 -7.40 5.13 -9.64
N VAL A 101 -7.79 5.67 -8.48
CA VAL A 101 -9.18 6.01 -8.19
C VAL A 101 -9.65 7.14 -9.09
N ILE A 102 -8.89 8.24 -9.17
CA ILE A 102 -9.26 9.38 -10.01
C ILE A 102 -9.36 8.95 -11.48
N SER A 103 -8.31 8.35 -12.03
CA SER A 103 -8.31 7.95 -13.45
C SER A 103 -9.32 6.85 -13.75
N GLY A 104 -9.53 5.90 -12.83
CA GLY A 104 -10.52 4.85 -12.97
C GLY A 104 -11.96 5.37 -12.98
N LEU A 105 -12.27 6.36 -12.14
CA LEU A 105 -13.58 7.02 -12.14
C LEU A 105 -13.82 7.79 -13.46
N PHE A 106 -12.83 8.55 -13.95
CA PHE A 106 -12.94 9.23 -15.23
C PHE A 106 -13.17 8.24 -16.37
N LEU A 107 -12.38 7.16 -16.45
CA LEU A 107 -12.56 6.13 -17.48
C LEU A 107 -13.95 5.47 -17.39
N SER A 108 -14.40 5.14 -16.19
CA SER A 108 -15.71 4.54 -15.94
C SER A 108 -16.82 5.41 -16.51
N PHE A 109 -16.73 6.74 -16.32
CA PHE A 109 -17.71 7.69 -16.83
C PHE A 109 -17.77 7.70 -18.36
N TYR A 110 -16.61 7.72 -19.05
CA TYR A 110 -16.55 7.75 -20.52
C TYR A 110 -16.97 6.44 -21.19
N ILE A 111 -16.65 5.29 -20.58
CA ILE A 111 -16.87 3.97 -21.20
C ILE A 111 -18.18 3.31 -20.71
N SER A 112 -18.86 3.91 -19.73
CA SER A 112 -20.11 3.38 -19.11
C SER A 112 -19.94 1.98 -18.50
N ILE A 113 -18.77 1.70 -17.90
CA ILE A 113 -18.44 0.44 -17.22
C ILE A 113 -18.53 0.67 -15.70
N PRO A 114 -18.85 -0.35 -14.87
CA PRO A 114 -18.86 -0.21 -13.42
C PRO A 114 -17.54 0.33 -12.86
N SER A 115 -17.61 1.37 -12.02
CA SER A 115 -16.44 2.11 -11.52
C SER A 115 -15.45 1.21 -10.78
N GLY A 116 -15.93 0.25 -9.99
CA GLY A 116 -15.07 -0.66 -9.25
C GLY A 116 -14.16 -1.49 -10.15
N ALA A 117 -14.71 -2.07 -11.23
CA ALA A 117 -13.93 -2.85 -12.18
C ALA A 117 -12.90 -1.99 -12.93
N THR A 118 -13.29 -0.77 -13.33
CA THR A 118 -12.39 0.14 -14.05
C THR A 118 -11.20 0.58 -13.20
N ILE A 119 -11.43 0.89 -11.93
CA ILE A 119 -10.35 1.24 -10.98
C ILE A 119 -9.36 0.07 -10.81
N VAL A 120 -9.87 -1.16 -10.69
CA VAL A 120 -9.02 -2.36 -10.58
C VAL A 120 -8.17 -2.57 -11.83
N ILE A 121 -8.75 -2.38 -13.02
CA ILE A 121 -8.01 -2.46 -14.29
C ILE A 121 -6.89 -1.42 -14.32
N VAL A 122 -7.16 -0.18 -13.96
CA VAL A 122 -6.14 0.88 -13.90
C VAL A 122 -5.04 0.54 -12.89
N LEU A 123 -5.39 0.00 -11.72
CA LEU A 123 -4.42 -0.48 -10.74
C LEU A 123 -3.50 -1.57 -11.30
N LEU A 124 -4.07 -2.52 -12.04
CA LEU A 124 -3.29 -3.56 -12.70
C LEU A 124 -2.33 -2.99 -13.76
N PHE A 125 -2.76 -1.99 -14.53
CA PHE A 125 -1.88 -1.29 -15.47
C PHE A 125 -0.72 -0.58 -14.76
N ILE A 126 -0.97 0.12 -13.66
CA ILE A 126 0.07 0.76 -12.84
C ILE A 126 1.04 -0.29 -12.32
N PHE A 127 0.54 -1.42 -11.82
CA PHE A 127 1.35 -2.52 -11.32
C PHE A 127 2.25 -3.12 -12.41
N LEU A 128 1.71 -3.43 -13.59
CA LEU A 128 2.49 -3.94 -14.73
C LEU A 128 3.57 -2.95 -15.17
N PHE A 129 3.23 -1.67 -15.22
CA PHE A 129 4.17 -0.61 -15.57
C PHE A 129 5.32 -0.52 -14.56
N THR A 130 5.03 -0.58 -13.26
CA THR A 130 6.07 -0.59 -12.22
C THR A 130 6.94 -1.83 -12.26
N LEU A 131 6.39 -3.00 -12.60
CA LEU A 131 7.17 -4.22 -12.81
C LEU A 131 8.16 -4.10 -13.96
N ILE A 132 7.75 -3.52 -15.09
CA ILE A 132 8.61 -3.31 -16.26
C ILE A 132 9.76 -2.37 -15.91
N ILE A 133 9.50 -1.29 -15.21
CA ILE A 133 10.52 -0.33 -14.76
C ILE A 133 11.49 -0.98 -13.77
N SER A 134 10.99 -1.75 -12.81
CA SER A 134 11.80 -2.47 -11.83
C SER A 134 12.73 -3.47 -12.48
N LYS A 135 12.25 -4.22 -13.47
CA LYS A 135 13.06 -5.19 -14.23
C LYS A 135 14.19 -4.49 -15.02
N LYS A 136 13.89 -3.34 -15.63
CA LYS A 136 14.88 -2.54 -16.36
C LYS A 136 16.00 -2.01 -15.45
N ASN A 137 15.66 -1.60 -14.23
CA ASN A 137 16.65 -1.18 -13.25
C ASN A 137 17.55 -2.34 -12.79
N LYS A 138 17.01 -3.55 -12.57
CA LYS A 138 17.81 -4.73 -12.25
C LYS A 138 18.84 -5.04 -13.34
N ILE A 139 18.43 -4.98 -14.59
CA ILE A 139 19.35 -5.22 -15.75
C ILE A 139 20.42 -4.14 -15.79
N LYS A 140 20.07 -2.86 -15.53
CA LYS A 140 21.05 -1.76 -15.51
C LYS A 140 22.09 -1.93 -14.39
N TYR A 141 21.68 -2.31 -13.18
CA TYR A 141 22.60 -2.61 -12.08
C TYR A 141 23.48 -3.83 -12.35
N PHE A 142 22.94 -4.85 -13.00
CA PHE A 142 23.68 -6.04 -13.40
C PHE A 142 24.74 -5.72 -14.47
N ILE A 143 24.41 -4.90 -15.46
CA ILE A 143 25.35 -4.45 -16.49
C ILE A 143 26.44 -3.55 -15.88
N LEU A 144 26.09 -2.64 -14.98
CA LEU A 144 27.05 -1.81 -14.23
C LEU A 144 27.98 -2.67 -13.36
N PHE A 145 27.46 -3.68 -12.68
CA PHE A 145 28.24 -4.62 -11.89
C PHE A 145 29.21 -5.44 -12.74
N ILE A 146 28.85 -5.81 -13.96
CA ILE A 146 29.75 -6.49 -14.90
C ILE A 146 30.80 -5.50 -15.45
N LYS A 147 30.41 -4.25 -15.70
CA LYS A 147 31.31 -3.23 -16.29
C LYS A 147 32.32 -2.67 -15.30
N ASP A 148 31.88 -2.46 -14.03
CA ASP A 148 32.68 -1.87 -12.95
C ASP A 148 33.08 -2.90 -11.88
N GLY A 149 32.83 -4.20 -12.13
CA GLY A 149 33.17 -5.30 -11.23
C GLY A 149 34.69 -5.59 -11.19
N PRO A 150 35.14 -6.41 -10.22
CA PRO A 150 36.56 -6.64 -9.94
C PRO A 150 37.37 -7.26 -11.09
N PHE A 151 36.74 -7.51 -12.23
CA PHE A 151 37.39 -8.03 -13.45
C PHE A 151 37.92 -6.95 -14.40
N SER A 152 37.81 -5.65 -14.08
CA SER A 152 38.38 -4.56 -14.91
C SER A 152 39.81 -4.26 -14.62
N LEU A 153 40.50 -5.07 -13.81
CA LEU A 153 41.93 -4.93 -13.45
C LEU A 153 42.84 -6.04 -14.01
N PHE A 154 42.34 -6.80 -15.03
CA PHE A 154 43.21 -7.68 -15.81
C PHE A 154 43.16 -7.36 -17.28
#